data_4cf8da1f2a90d29884f62c7172b8c2a7
#
_entry.id   4cf8da1f2a90d29884f62c7172b8c2a7
#
_cell.length_a   1.000
_cell.length_b   1.000
_cell.length_c   1.000
_cell.angle_alpha   90.00
_cell.angle_beta   90.00
_cell.angle_gamma   90.00
#
_symmetry.space_group_name_H-M   'P 1'
#
loop_
_entity.id
_entity.type
_entity.pdbx_description
1 polymer ?
#
loop_
_entity_poly.entity_id
_entity_poly.type
_entity_poly.pdbx_seq_one_letter_code
_entity_poly.pdbx_strand_id
1 'polypeptide(L)'
;MIRLGVDAWNLPGDRRGIGRYLREILRVWREQKRDRVQVTLIVPEWHTWTVRARYLREVEPGRYRLVSRRGHRHAGLDALWFPFNGCSWTNFSLPATATLHDASNFVVEGYAPQTQSIFRAAAERCRALITDSRFAQRELARELAIAPERLVPIELGVNPRRPPKPIPLELAALQPFVLYVGTAERRKGFDTLLDAMALVRNQCPQLKLVITSRLNGSFAVPQDVRAIELGYVDDDTLAALYRACAVLAFPSRYEGFGLPVLEAMSYGAPVIASSAASVPEAGGDAAAYVPPGDAAALAAAIARVTGDSAYAGELRRRGRIRAAAFPWERTASRTLDVIAGLLG
;
A
#
# COMPACT_ATOMS: atom_id res chain seq x y z
N MET A 1 5.61 28.99 5.56
CA MET A 1 5.07 28.11 4.51
C MET A 1 6.22 27.50 3.72
N ILE A 2 6.32 26.17 3.66
CA ILE A 2 7.40 25.44 2.99
C ILE A 2 7.10 25.33 1.50
N ARG A 3 8.02 25.75 0.63
CA ARG A 3 7.94 25.55 -0.83
C ARG A 3 8.58 24.20 -1.16
N LEU A 4 7.75 23.15 -1.27
CA LEU A 4 8.20 21.78 -1.40
C LEU A 4 8.22 21.31 -2.86
N GLY A 5 9.37 20.82 -3.33
CA GLY A 5 9.47 20.03 -4.57
C GLY A 5 9.18 18.56 -4.30
N VAL A 6 8.22 17.98 -5.01
CA VAL A 6 7.86 16.56 -4.91
C VAL A 6 8.22 15.85 -6.19
N ASP A 7 9.09 14.85 -6.13
CA ASP A 7 9.40 14.00 -7.28
C ASP A 7 8.20 13.13 -7.65
N ALA A 8 7.54 13.47 -8.74
CA ALA A 8 6.28 12.87 -9.17
C ALA A 8 6.43 11.96 -10.41
N TRP A 9 7.64 11.45 -10.67
CA TRP A 9 7.96 10.75 -11.92
C TRP A 9 7.03 9.56 -12.26
N ASN A 10 6.53 8.85 -11.25
CA ASN A 10 5.68 7.68 -11.43
C ASN A 10 4.20 7.92 -11.08
N LEU A 11 3.81 9.13 -10.74
CA LEU A 11 2.44 9.44 -10.33
C LEU A 11 1.37 9.00 -11.35
N PRO A 12 1.55 9.17 -12.68
CA PRO A 12 0.55 8.72 -13.67
C PRO A 12 0.56 7.21 -13.91
N GLY A 13 1.68 6.54 -13.64
CA GLY A 13 1.86 5.10 -13.89
C GLY A 13 1.32 4.22 -12.78
N ASP A 14 1.40 4.70 -11.54
CA ASP A 14 1.02 3.95 -10.35
C ASP A 14 -0.30 4.47 -9.77
N ARG A 15 -1.37 3.72 -9.98
CA ARG A 15 -2.70 4.01 -9.41
C ARG A 15 -2.97 3.33 -8.08
N ARG A 16 -2.12 2.39 -7.67
CA ARG A 16 -2.21 1.61 -6.43
C ARG A 16 -0.94 1.80 -5.59
N GLY A 17 -0.94 1.25 -4.40
CA GLY A 17 0.25 1.24 -3.55
C GLY A 17 0.86 2.64 -3.36
N ILE A 18 2.08 2.82 -3.84
CA ILE A 18 2.88 4.03 -3.68
C ILE A 18 2.23 5.26 -4.33
N GLY A 19 1.63 5.09 -5.51
CA GLY A 19 0.92 6.18 -6.17
C GLY A 19 -0.32 6.63 -5.39
N ARG A 20 -1.01 5.70 -4.72
CA ARG A 20 -2.11 6.02 -3.80
C ARG A 20 -1.61 6.79 -2.58
N TYR A 21 -0.51 6.35 -1.98
CA TYR A 21 0.15 7.04 -0.87
C TYR A 21 0.41 8.52 -1.19
N LEU A 22 1.06 8.79 -2.33
CA LEU A 22 1.32 10.17 -2.74
C LEU A 22 0.03 10.98 -2.95
N ARG A 23 -0.97 10.42 -3.65
CA ARG A 23 -2.23 11.13 -3.91
C ARG A 23 -2.98 11.49 -2.63
N GLU A 24 -3.02 10.60 -1.66
CA GLU A 24 -3.70 10.86 -0.40
C GLU A 24 -2.99 11.94 0.43
N ILE A 25 -1.65 11.91 0.48
CA ILE A 25 -0.88 12.96 1.15
C ILE A 25 -1.10 14.32 0.48
N LEU A 26 -0.99 14.37 -0.85
CA LEU A 26 -1.24 15.60 -1.61
C LEU A 26 -2.66 16.13 -1.41
N ARG A 27 -3.66 15.24 -1.33
CA ARG A 27 -5.05 15.61 -1.04
C ARG A 27 -5.16 16.26 0.34
N VAL A 28 -4.63 15.61 1.38
CA VAL A 28 -4.68 16.16 2.76
C VAL A 28 -3.95 17.50 2.85
N TRP A 29 -2.77 17.61 2.28
CA TRP A 29 -2.04 18.88 2.30
C TRP A 29 -2.80 20.00 1.61
N ARG A 30 -3.43 19.71 0.49
CA ARG A 30 -4.27 20.67 -0.23
C ARG A 30 -5.50 21.11 0.59
N GLU A 31 -6.15 20.17 1.27
CA GLU A 31 -7.40 20.44 1.98
C GLU A 31 -7.18 21.08 3.35
N GLN A 32 -6.12 20.69 4.06
CA GLN A 32 -5.94 20.99 5.48
C GLN A 32 -4.62 21.70 5.85
N LYS A 33 -3.65 21.82 4.92
CA LYS A 33 -2.29 22.31 5.22
C LYS A 33 -1.79 23.37 4.23
N ARG A 34 -2.69 24.10 3.56
CA ARG A 34 -2.36 25.13 2.56
C ARG A 34 -1.51 26.28 3.11
N ASP A 35 -1.64 26.57 4.37
CA ASP A 35 -0.87 27.57 5.12
C ASP A 35 0.56 27.08 5.47
N ARG A 36 0.78 25.77 5.51
CA ARG A 36 2.06 25.17 5.90
C ARG A 36 2.94 24.77 4.71
N VAL A 37 2.36 24.31 3.60
CA VAL A 37 3.11 23.78 2.46
C VAL A 37 2.53 24.20 1.11
N GLN A 38 3.40 24.67 0.22
CA GLN A 38 3.14 24.90 -1.18
C GLN A 38 3.89 23.84 -2.01
N VAL A 39 3.14 22.99 -2.71
CA VAL A 39 3.70 21.87 -3.48
C VAL A 39 3.98 22.26 -4.92
N THR A 40 5.18 21.93 -5.40
CA THR A 40 5.56 21.91 -6.82
C THR A 40 5.90 20.48 -7.23
N LEU A 41 5.23 19.93 -8.23
CA LEU A 41 5.53 18.59 -8.74
C LEU A 41 6.68 18.64 -9.74
N ILE A 42 7.69 17.80 -9.51
CA ILE A 42 8.89 17.66 -10.35
C ILE A 42 8.72 16.43 -11.22
N VAL A 43 8.83 16.60 -12.53
CA VAL A 43 8.59 15.55 -13.54
C VAL A 43 9.79 15.37 -14.47
N PRO A 44 9.96 14.18 -15.10
CA PRO A 44 11.02 13.95 -16.08
C PRO A 44 10.95 14.90 -17.29
N GLU A 45 12.12 15.22 -17.86
CA GLU A 45 12.24 16.20 -18.95
C GLU A 45 11.81 15.69 -20.32
N TRP A 46 12.10 14.42 -20.61
CA TRP A 46 11.90 13.78 -21.93
C TRP A 46 10.43 13.54 -22.32
N HIS A 47 9.49 13.97 -21.47
CA HIS A 47 8.06 13.79 -21.70
C HIS A 47 7.24 15.08 -21.51
N THR A 48 7.83 16.25 -21.69
CA THR A 48 7.22 17.54 -21.31
C THR A 48 5.80 17.78 -21.80
N TRP A 49 5.42 17.31 -23.00
CA TRP A 49 4.08 17.53 -23.54
C TRP A 49 3.07 16.42 -23.20
N THR A 50 3.41 15.17 -23.44
CA THR A 50 2.53 14.03 -23.15
C THR A 50 2.40 13.79 -21.64
N VAL A 51 3.47 14.00 -20.90
CA VAL A 51 3.48 13.89 -19.44
C VAL A 51 2.68 15.02 -18.82
N ARG A 52 2.85 16.26 -19.25
CA ARG A 52 2.05 17.39 -18.76
C ARG A 52 0.54 17.15 -18.95
N ALA A 53 0.11 16.67 -20.10
CA ALA A 53 -1.29 16.34 -20.37
C ALA A 53 -1.78 15.16 -19.51
N ARG A 54 -0.93 14.16 -19.26
CA ARG A 54 -1.24 12.98 -18.45
C ARG A 54 -1.28 13.35 -16.96
N TYR A 55 -0.31 14.15 -16.47
CA TYR A 55 -0.32 14.66 -15.09
C TYR A 55 -1.46 15.62 -14.83
N LEU A 56 -1.80 16.49 -15.77
CA LEU A 56 -2.93 17.41 -15.65
C LEU A 56 -4.28 16.70 -15.58
N ARG A 57 -4.40 15.49 -16.14
CA ARG A 57 -5.61 14.66 -15.97
C ARG A 57 -5.69 13.98 -14.60
N GLU A 58 -4.55 13.60 -14.04
CA GLU A 58 -4.46 12.90 -12.74
C GLU A 58 -4.44 13.89 -11.56
N VAL A 59 -3.88 15.07 -11.80
CA VAL A 59 -3.76 16.17 -10.82
C VAL A 59 -4.59 17.32 -11.36
N GLU A 60 -5.78 17.54 -10.83
CA GLU A 60 -6.73 18.55 -11.31
C GLU A 60 -6.06 19.83 -11.81
N PRO A 61 -6.38 20.30 -13.05
CA PRO A 61 -5.70 21.42 -13.70
C PRO A 61 -5.64 22.66 -12.82
N GLY A 62 -4.44 23.27 -12.73
CA GLY A 62 -4.23 24.51 -11.99
C GLY A 62 -3.97 24.38 -10.49
N ARG A 63 -3.98 23.18 -9.92
CA ARG A 63 -3.81 22.98 -8.46
C ARG A 63 -2.35 22.82 -8.01
N TYR A 64 -1.44 22.40 -8.89
CA TYR A 64 -0.01 22.26 -8.59
C TYR A 64 0.83 22.89 -9.70
N ARG A 65 1.91 23.55 -9.32
CA ARG A 65 2.95 23.96 -10.26
C ARG A 65 3.70 22.71 -10.73
N LEU A 66 3.91 22.57 -12.04
CA LEU A 66 4.71 21.51 -12.64
C LEU A 66 6.02 22.11 -13.14
N VAL A 67 7.15 21.49 -12.77
CA VAL A 67 8.49 21.83 -13.28
C VAL A 67 9.23 20.58 -13.72
N SER A 68 10.14 20.72 -14.69
CA SER A 68 11.05 19.63 -15.03
C SER A 68 12.13 19.43 -13.95
N ARG A 69 12.82 18.29 -13.99
CA ARG A 69 13.97 18.04 -13.10
C ARG A 69 15.06 19.12 -13.21
N ARG A 70 15.35 19.69 -14.40
CA ARG A 70 16.25 20.84 -14.56
C ARG A 70 15.64 22.13 -14.04
N GLY A 71 14.35 22.32 -14.30
CA GLY A 71 13.61 23.51 -13.90
C GLY A 71 13.46 23.70 -12.39
N HIS A 72 13.65 22.63 -11.57
CA HIS A 72 13.53 22.73 -10.11
C HIS A 72 14.48 23.77 -9.49
N ARG A 73 15.68 23.97 -10.08
CA ARG A 73 16.68 24.94 -9.60
C ARG A 73 16.18 26.38 -9.63
N HIS A 74 15.24 26.69 -10.53
CA HIS A 74 14.65 28.02 -10.70
C HIS A 74 13.25 28.13 -10.06
N ALA A 75 12.80 27.10 -9.37
CA ALA A 75 11.45 27.06 -8.82
C ALA A 75 11.32 27.75 -7.45
N GLY A 76 12.44 28.16 -6.83
CA GLY A 76 12.46 28.80 -5.53
C GLY A 76 12.01 27.85 -4.41
N LEU A 77 12.42 26.59 -4.44
CA LEU A 77 12.06 25.56 -3.48
C LEU A 77 12.93 25.62 -2.23
N ASP A 78 12.37 25.19 -1.09
CA ASP A 78 13.06 25.10 0.20
C ASP A 78 13.57 23.69 0.49
N ALA A 79 12.82 22.65 0.05
CA ALA A 79 13.14 21.23 0.26
C ALA A 79 12.64 20.35 -0.89
N LEU A 80 13.12 19.11 -0.93
CA LEU A 80 12.70 18.06 -1.86
C LEU A 80 12.18 16.84 -1.12
N TRP A 81 11.15 16.20 -1.69
CA TRP A 81 10.65 14.91 -1.24
C TRP A 81 10.54 13.92 -2.40
N PHE A 82 11.09 12.72 -2.20
CA PHE A 82 11.10 11.60 -3.13
C PHE A 82 10.20 10.47 -2.60
N PRO A 83 8.92 10.40 -3.01
CA PRO A 83 7.95 9.45 -2.45
C PRO A 83 8.00 8.03 -3.04
N PHE A 84 8.87 7.74 -4.02
CA PHE A 84 8.88 6.47 -4.77
C PHE A 84 10.17 5.67 -4.53
N ASN A 85 10.34 5.12 -3.32
CA ASN A 85 11.44 4.23 -2.94
C ASN A 85 12.85 4.81 -3.11
N GLY A 86 13.00 6.13 -3.00
CA GLY A 86 14.33 6.74 -3.00
C GLY A 86 14.52 7.81 -4.06
N CYS A 87 15.79 8.25 -4.23
CA CYS A 87 16.13 9.34 -5.12
C CYS A 87 16.22 8.86 -6.58
N SER A 88 15.21 9.12 -7.39
CA SER A 88 15.18 8.79 -8.82
C SER A 88 16.15 9.67 -9.65
N TRP A 89 16.72 10.71 -9.04
CA TRP A 89 17.79 11.59 -9.55
C TRP A 89 18.52 12.23 -8.37
N THR A 90 19.79 12.63 -8.58
CA THR A 90 20.71 13.05 -7.50
C THR A 90 21.31 14.43 -7.68
N ASN A 91 21.03 15.11 -8.81
CA ASN A 91 21.60 16.42 -9.10
C ASN A 91 20.80 17.55 -8.44
N PHE A 92 20.84 17.59 -7.08
CA PHE A 92 20.23 18.62 -6.25
C PHE A 92 21.16 19.01 -5.08
N SER A 93 20.96 20.22 -4.55
CA SER A 93 21.65 20.75 -3.37
C SER A 93 20.72 21.13 -2.21
N LEU A 94 19.40 21.08 -2.44
CA LEU A 94 18.38 21.37 -1.42
C LEU A 94 18.32 20.27 -0.37
N PRO A 95 17.94 20.60 0.88
CA PRO A 95 17.57 19.61 1.86
C PRO A 95 16.54 18.64 1.29
N ALA A 96 16.73 17.34 1.51
CA ALA A 96 15.85 16.32 0.92
C ALA A 96 15.51 15.20 1.88
N THR A 97 14.33 14.63 1.69
CA THR A 97 13.87 13.36 2.27
C THR A 97 13.36 12.43 1.19
N ALA A 98 13.40 11.13 1.46
CA ALA A 98 12.79 10.12 0.60
C ALA A 98 11.94 9.16 1.44
N THR A 99 10.86 8.64 0.85
CA THR A 99 10.11 7.53 1.41
C THR A 99 10.61 6.23 0.80
N LEU A 100 11.01 5.30 1.66
CA LEU A 100 11.43 3.94 1.34
C LEU A 100 10.37 3.00 1.92
N HIS A 101 9.50 2.46 1.09
CA HIS A 101 8.31 1.74 1.54
C HIS A 101 8.64 0.39 2.18
N ASP A 102 9.61 -0.34 1.62
CA ASP A 102 10.12 -1.59 2.17
C ASP A 102 11.53 -1.92 1.64
N ALA A 103 12.11 -3.01 2.12
CA ALA A 103 13.40 -3.50 1.68
C ALA A 103 13.29 -4.66 0.66
N SER A 104 12.13 -4.87 0.02
CA SER A 104 11.91 -6.01 -0.89
C SER A 104 12.96 -6.10 -2.00
N ASN A 105 13.44 -4.96 -2.49
CA ASN A 105 14.51 -4.89 -3.51
C ASN A 105 15.86 -5.47 -3.06
N PHE A 106 16.06 -5.70 -1.76
CA PHE A 106 17.28 -6.26 -1.19
C PHE A 106 17.11 -7.72 -0.75
N VAL A 107 15.93 -8.07 -0.23
CA VAL A 107 15.70 -9.33 0.50
C VAL A 107 14.82 -10.33 -0.24
N VAL A 108 14.13 -9.88 -1.29
CA VAL A 108 13.26 -10.74 -2.11
C VAL A 108 13.95 -11.04 -3.44
N GLU A 109 14.01 -12.31 -3.81
CA GLU A 109 14.57 -12.73 -5.08
C GLU A 109 13.78 -12.16 -6.28
N GLY A 110 14.49 -11.94 -7.40
CA GLY A 110 13.89 -11.50 -8.66
C GLY A 110 13.95 -9.99 -8.92
N TYR A 111 14.39 -9.18 -7.96
CA TYR A 111 14.65 -7.76 -8.22
C TYR A 111 16.02 -7.54 -8.86
N ALA A 112 16.06 -6.69 -9.89
CA ALA A 112 17.33 -6.32 -10.52
C ALA A 112 18.19 -5.46 -9.57
N PRO A 113 19.51 -5.70 -9.46
CA PRO A 113 20.40 -4.93 -8.58
C PRO A 113 20.34 -3.41 -8.83
N GLN A 114 20.04 -2.98 -10.06
CA GLN A 114 19.89 -1.58 -10.43
C GLN A 114 18.77 -0.87 -9.66
N THR A 115 17.73 -1.60 -9.22
CA THR A 115 16.63 -1.03 -8.44
C THR A 115 17.08 -0.58 -7.05
N GLN A 116 18.19 -1.14 -6.53
CA GLN A 116 18.75 -0.75 -5.24
C GLN A 116 19.46 0.61 -5.29
N SER A 117 19.88 1.08 -6.47
CA SER A 117 20.67 2.32 -6.62
C SER A 117 19.92 3.55 -6.10
N ILE A 118 18.60 3.63 -6.32
CA ILE A 118 17.78 4.75 -5.85
C ILE A 118 17.66 4.80 -4.31
N PHE A 119 17.64 3.62 -3.65
CA PHE A 119 17.66 3.52 -2.19
C PHE A 119 19.00 3.97 -1.62
N ARG A 120 20.12 3.51 -2.21
CA ARG A 120 21.47 3.92 -1.81
C ARG A 120 21.69 5.42 -2.01
N ALA A 121 21.23 5.96 -3.14
CA ALA A 121 21.25 7.39 -3.39
C ALA A 121 20.47 8.19 -2.34
N ALA A 122 19.32 7.68 -1.88
CA ALA A 122 18.55 8.30 -0.80
C ALA A 122 19.30 8.23 0.54
N ALA A 123 19.92 7.08 0.86
CA ALA A 123 20.73 6.92 2.07
C ALA A 123 21.93 7.90 2.12
N GLU A 124 22.52 8.20 0.98
CA GLU A 124 23.65 9.14 0.86
C GLU A 124 23.20 10.60 0.89
N ARG A 125 22.10 10.92 0.21
CA ARG A 125 21.71 12.31 -0.10
C ARG A 125 20.69 12.91 0.84
N CYS A 126 19.84 12.06 1.48
CA CYS A 126 18.76 12.52 2.35
C CYS A 126 19.22 12.54 3.82
N ARG A 127 18.93 13.62 4.53
CA ARG A 127 19.24 13.75 5.96
C ARG A 127 18.35 12.83 6.80
N ALA A 128 17.08 12.71 6.46
CA ALA A 128 16.10 11.80 7.05
C ALA A 128 15.38 11.01 5.96
N LEU A 129 14.95 9.82 6.29
CA LEU A 129 14.20 8.92 5.42
C LEU A 129 12.89 8.53 6.10
N ILE A 130 11.85 8.29 5.32
CA ILE A 130 10.54 7.85 5.82
C ILE A 130 10.35 6.40 5.44
N THR A 131 9.76 5.59 6.32
CA THR A 131 9.38 4.20 6.06
C THR A 131 7.95 3.95 6.51
N ASP A 132 7.29 2.91 5.95
CA ASP A 132 5.88 2.66 6.21
C ASP A 132 5.62 1.93 7.54
N SER A 133 6.66 1.32 8.13
CA SER A 133 6.56 0.51 9.35
C SER A 133 7.88 0.46 10.11
N ARG A 134 7.83 0.03 11.37
CA ARG A 134 9.02 -0.28 12.16
C ARG A 134 9.76 -1.51 11.64
N PHE A 135 9.05 -2.44 11.03
CA PHE A 135 9.68 -3.56 10.35
C PHE A 135 10.52 -3.07 9.18
N ALA A 136 9.95 -2.26 8.27
CA ALA A 136 10.68 -1.66 7.15
C ALA A 136 11.87 -0.80 7.62
N GLN A 137 11.72 -0.05 8.72
CA GLN A 137 12.80 0.71 9.34
C GLN A 137 14.00 -0.19 9.68
N ARG A 138 13.77 -1.30 10.40
CA ARG A 138 14.85 -2.23 10.81
C ARG A 138 15.53 -2.90 9.61
N GLU A 139 14.72 -3.38 8.66
CA GLU A 139 15.24 -4.02 7.45
C GLU A 139 16.08 -3.05 6.60
N LEU A 140 15.57 -1.85 6.33
CA LEU A 140 16.28 -0.84 5.55
C LEU A 140 17.54 -0.31 6.26
N ALA A 141 17.49 -0.16 7.58
CA ALA A 141 18.69 0.22 8.34
C ALA A 141 19.81 -0.81 8.15
N ARG A 142 19.48 -2.10 8.19
CA ARG A 142 20.42 -3.20 7.96
C ARG A 142 20.94 -3.22 6.52
N GLU A 143 20.04 -3.21 5.53
CA GLU A 143 20.41 -3.34 4.11
C GLU A 143 21.19 -2.14 3.56
N LEU A 144 20.92 -0.94 4.09
CA LEU A 144 21.59 0.29 3.69
C LEU A 144 22.79 0.64 4.60
N ALA A 145 23.02 -0.12 5.67
CA ALA A 145 24.06 0.12 6.68
C ALA A 145 24.00 1.57 7.24
N ILE A 146 22.80 2.05 7.58
CA ILE A 146 22.58 3.39 8.13
C ILE A 146 21.97 3.32 9.53
N ALA A 147 22.18 4.39 10.33
CA ALA A 147 21.62 4.48 11.67
C ALA A 147 20.07 4.45 11.63
N PRO A 148 19.40 3.60 12.44
CA PRO A 148 17.94 3.49 12.45
C PRO A 148 17.22 4.82 12.71
N GLU A 149 17.84 5.74 13.45
CA GLU A 149 17.30 7.05 13.82
C GLU A 149 17.12 7.97 12.60
N ARG A 150 17.83 7.71 11.51
CA ARG A 150 17.64 8.40 10.22
C ARG A 150 16.37 7.96 9.48
N LEU A 151 15.79 6.84 9.86
CA LEU A 151 14.58 6.25 9.28
C LEU A 151 13.40 6.51 10.21
N VAL A 152 12.44 7.31 9.77
CA VAL A 152 11.27 7.68 10.55
C VAL A 152 10.08 6.81 10.11
N PRO A 153 9.61 5.87 10.94
CA PRO A 153 8.46 5.05 10.59
C PRO A 153 7.17 5.89 10.69
N ILE A 154 6.46 5.96 9.58
CA ILE A 154 5.17 6.67 9.45
C ILE A 154 4.19 5.73 8.77
N GLU A 155 3.30 5.16 9.57
CA GLU A 155 2.30 4.21 9.10
C GLU A 155 1.37 4.85 8.06
N LEU A 156 0.97 4.05 7.07
CA LEU A 156 0.05 4.47 6.02
C LEU A 156 -1.36 4.69 6.57
N GLY A 157 -2.07 5.60 5.94
CA GLY A 157 -3.46 5.88 6.29
C GLY A 157 -4.45 4.99 5.52
N VAL A 158 -5.65 4.91 6.05
CA VAL A 158 -6.83 4.38 5.37
C VAL A 158 -8.03 5.24 5.71
N ASN A 159 -8.79 5.63 4.69
CA ASN A 159 -10.11 6.25 4.89
C ASN A 159 -11.08 5.61 3.91
N PRO A 160 -12.29 5.26 4.32
CA PRO A 160 -13.37 4.97 3.38
C PRO A 160 -13.57 6.21 2.50
N ARG A 161 -13.25 6.11 1.21
CA ARG A 161 -13.22 7.27 0.30
C ARG A 161 -14.60 7.91 0.06
N ARG A 162 -15.68 7.15 0.27
CA ARG A 162 -17.07 7.58 0.00
C ARG A 162 -18.05 6.83 0.90
N PRO A 163 -19.26 7.37 1.08
CA PRO A 163 -20.36 6.58 1.62
C PRO A 163 -20.48 5.27 0.84
N PRO A 164 -20.70 4.16 1.52
CA PRO A 164 -20.76 2.86 0.87
C PRO A 164 -21.92 2.82 -0.13
N LYS A 165 -21.60 2.62 -1.42
CA LYS A 165 -22.61 2.33 -2.45
C LYS A 165 -23.25 0.97 -2.19
N PRO A 166 -24.46 0.70 -2.65
CA PRO A 166 -25.04 -0.65 -2.65
C PRO A 166 -24.06 -1.66 -3.29
N ILE A 167 -24.03 -2.89 -2.77
CA ILE A 167 -23.23 -3.95 -3.38
C ILE A 167 -23.95 -4.33 -4.70
N PRO A 168 -23.27 -4.28 -5.86
CA PRO A 168 -23.85 -4.73 -7.12
C PRO A 168 -24.36 -6.18 -7.03
N LEU A 169 -25.48 -6.48 -7.70
CA LEU A 169 -26.10 -7.81 -7.65
C LEU A 169 -25.14 -8.91 -8.10
N GLU A 170 -24.30 -8.62 -9.11
CA GLU A 170 -23.31 -9.55 -9.64
C GLU A 170 -22.28 -9.93 -8.57
N LEU A 171 -21.86 -8.98 -7.74
CA LEU A 171 -20.93 -9.22 -6.63
C LEU A 171 -21.61 -9.90 -5.45
N ALA A 172 -22.87 -9.57 -5.18
CA ALA A 172 -23.68 -10.26 -4.16
C ALA A 172 -23.86 -11.74 -4.50
N ALA A 173 -24.05 -12.08 -5.78
CA ALA A 173 -24.17 -13.44 -6.28
C ALA A 173 -22.88 -14.30 -6.13
N LEU A 174 -21.74 -13.66 -5.86
CA LEU A 174 -20.49 -14.38 -5.58
C LEU A 174 -20.43 -14.98 -4.17
N GLN A 175 -21.25 -14.50 -3.24
CA GLN A 175 -21.23 -14.95 -1.84
C GLN A 175 -21.61 -16.43 -1.68
N PRO A 176 -21.06 -17.14 -0.66
CA PRO A 176 -19.94 -16.69 0.19
C PRO A 176 -18.60 -16.83 -0.52
N PHE A 177 -17.68 -15.89 -0.27
CA PHE A 177 -16.33 -15.95 -0.86
C PHE A 177 -15.22 -15.45 0.07
N VAL A 178 -14.04 -16.05 -0.08
CA VAL A 178 -12.75 -15.53 0.40
C VAL A 178 -12.25 -14.53 -0.63
N LEU A 179 -11.86 -13.35 -0.19
CA LEU A 179 -11.28 -12.32 -1.06
C LEU A 179 -9.76 -12.35 -0.97
N TYR A 180 -9.10 -12.32 -2.12
CA TYR A 180 -7.66 -12.07 -2.25
C TYR A 180 -7.41 -10.78 -3.03
N VAL A 181 -6.63 -9.86 -2.44
CA VAL A 181 -6.27 -8.56 -3.02
C VAL A 181 -4.77 -8.44 -3.13
N GLY A 182 -4.27 -8.30 -4.35
CA GLY A 182 -2.84 -8.16 -4.65
C GLY A 182 -2.44 -8.98 -5.86
N THR A 183 -1.17 -8.88 -6.26
CA THR A 183 -0.60 -9.72 -7.32
C THR A 183 -0.51 -11.17 -6.88
N ALA A 184 -0.77 -12.10 -7.80
CA ALA A 184 -0.63 -13.54 -7.55
C ALA A 184 0.87 -13.90 -7.57
N GLU A 185 1.51 -13.86 -6.41
CA GLU A 185 2.94 -14.10 -6.22
C GLU A 185 3.17 -14.98 -4.98
N ARG A 186 4.27 -15.77 -4.99
CA ARG A 186 4.70 -16.56 -3.81
C ARG A 186 4.99 -15.67 -2.60
N ARG A 187 5.58 -14.51 -2.82
CA ARG A 187 5.84 -13.50 -1.78
C ARG A 187 4.54 -13.07 -1.08
N LYS A 188 3.45 -12.95 -1.84
CA LYS A 188 2.11 -12.62 -1.32
C LYS A 188 1.34 -13.83 -0.77
N GLY A 189 1.97 -15.02 -0.73
CA GLY A 189 1.38 -16.24 -0.19
C GLY A 189 0.22 -16.80 -1.01
N PHE A 190 0.16 -16.49 -2.32
CA PHE A 190 -0.94 -16.94 -3.16
C PHE A 190 -0.95 -18.47 -3.32
N ASP A 191 0.22 -19.12 -3.39
CA ASP A 191 0.38 -20.57 -3.33
C ASP A 191 -0.24 -21.16 -2.06
N THR A 192 0.11 -20.61 -0.90
CA THR A 192 -0.44 -21.02 0.40
C THR A 192 -1.97 -20.88 0.45
N LEU A 193 -2.52 -19.82 -0.18
CA LEU A 193 -3.96 -19.63 -0.24
C LEU A 193 -4.65 -20.69 -1.12
N LEU A 194 -4.08 -21.04 -2.27
CA LEU A 194 -4.63 -22.09 -3.13
C LEU A 194 -4.68 -23.44 -2.40
N ASP A 195 -3.59 -23.81 -1.72
CA ASP A 195 -3.54 -25.04 -0.91
C ASP A 195 -4.56 -25.00 0.23
N ALA A 196 -4.70 -23.85 0.91
CA ALA A 196 -5.68 -23.70 1.98
C ALA A 196 -7.13 -23.80 1.46
N MET A 197 -7.42 -23.24 0.28
CA MET A 197 -8.75 -23.35 -0.34
C MET A 197 -9.09 -24.79 -0.74
N ALA A 198 -8.12 -25.57 -1.21
CA ALA A 198 -8.30 -27.00 -1.47
C ALA A 198 -8.62 -27.77 -0.18
N LEU A 199 -7.93 -27.46 0.93
CA LEU A 199 -8.16 -28.11 2.23
C LEU A 199 -9.54 -27.76 2.83
N VAL A 200 -9.99 -26.51 2.72
CA VAL A 200 -11.25 -26.07 3.34
C VAL A 200 -12.49 -26.51 2.57
N ARG A 201 -12.35 -26.93 1.32
CA ARG A 201 -13.45 -27.27 0.44
C ARG A 201 -14.40 -28.32 1.00
N ASN A 202 -13.88 -29.36 1.62
CA ASN A 202 -14.69 -30.44 2.19
C ASN A 202 -15.61 -29.94 3.33
N GLN A 203 -15.22 -28.89 4.04
CA GLN A 203 -15.99 -28.29 5.13
C GLN A 203 -16.91 -27.17 4.61
N CYS A 204 -16.52 -26.47 3.53
CA CYS A 204 -17.24 -25.32 2.97
C CYS A 204 -17.35 -25.42 1.44
N PRO A 205 -18.13 -26.38 0.88
CA PRO A 205 -18.14 -26.66 -0.56
C PRO A 205 -18.70 -25.51 -1.42
N GLN A 206 -19.49 -24.61 -0.85
CA GLN A 206 -20.03 -23.42 -1.54
C GLN A 206 -19.07 -22.23 -1.54
N LEU A 207 -18.00 -22.27 -0.74
CA LEU A 207 -17.07 -21.16 -0.59
C LEU A 207 -16.24 -20.98 -1.87
N LYS A 208 -16.21 -19.75 -2.40
CA LYS A 208 -15.47 -19.38 -3.59
C LYS A 208 -14.22 -18.60 -3.21
N LEU A 209 -13.22 -18.53 -4.09
CA LEU A 209 -12.08 -17.65 -4.01
C LEU A 209 -12.23 -16.55 -5.06
N VAL A 210 -12.35 -15.30 -4.64
CA VAL A 210 -12.39 -14.14 -5.55
C VAL A 210 -11.04 -13.45 -5.55
N ILE A 211 -10.45 -13.25 -6.75
CA ILE A 211 -9.10 -12.78 -6.98
C ILE A 211 -9.16 -11.47 -7.77
N THR A 212 -8.55 -10.39 -7.26
CA THR A 212 -8.51 -9.07 -7.92
C THR A 212 -7.23 -8.82 -8.72
N SER A 213 -6.55 -9.87 -9.15
CA SER A 213 -5.40 -9.83 -10.05
C SER A 213 -5.56 -10.83 -11.18
N ARG A 214 -4.78 -10.68 -12.24
CA ARG A 214 -4.67 -11.70 -13.28
C ARG A 214 -3.62 -12.72 -12.89
N LEU A 215 -3.90 -14.00 -13.12
CA LEU A 215 -2.97 -15.10 -12.80
C LEU A 215 -1.90 -15.25 -13.88
N ASN A 216 -2.20 -14.88 -15.13
CA ASN A 216 -1.29 -14.92 -16.29
C ASN A 216 -0.53 -16.26 -16.46
N GLY A 217 -1.15 -17.37 -16.02
CA GLY A 217 -0.52 -18.70 -16.07
C GLY A 217 0.57 -18.97 -15.04
N SER A 218 0.86 -18.01 -14.15
CA SER A 218 1.91 -18.17 -13.12
C SER A 218 1.54 -19.18 -12.02
N PHE A 219 0.25 -19.48 -11.87
CA PHE A 219 -0.28 -20.43 -10.89
C PHE A 219 -1.35 -21.30 -11.54
N ALA A 220 -1.25 -22.62 -11.34
CA ALA A 220 -2.35 -23.53 -11.64
C ALA A 220 -3.33 -23.52 -10.47
N VAL A 221 -4.56 -23.10 -10.73
CA VAL A 221 -5.64 -23.21 -9.73
C VAL A 221 -6.08 -24.68 -9.70
N PRO A 222 -6.09 -25.33 -8.53
CA PRO A 222 -6.59 -26.70 -8.42
C PRO A 222 -8.04 -26.80 -8.92
N GLN A 223 -8.37 -27.86 -9.66
CA GLN A 223 -9.68 -28.03 -10.32
C GLN A 223 -10.85 -28.00 -9.34
N ASP A 224 -10.58 -28.33 -8.12
CA ASP A 224 -11.53 -28.36 -7.03
C ASP A 224 -11.70 -27.01 -6.31
N VAL A 225 -10.85 -26.02 -6.54
CA VAL A 225 -10.98 -24.67 -6.01
C VAL A 225 -11.87 -23.83 -6.94
N ARG A 226 -13.00 -23.37 -6.43
CA ARG A 226 -13.90 -22.46 -7.15
C ARG A 226 -13.33 -21.04 -7.17
N ALA A 227 -12.34 -20.80 -8.01
CA ALA A 227 -11.73 -19.49 -8.15
C ALA A 227 -12.43 -18.64 -9.23
N ILE A 228 -12.58 -17.34 -8.94
CA ILE A 228 -13.14 -16.32 -9.83
C ILE A 228 -12.11 -15.21 -9.95
N GLU A 229 -11.52 -15.11 -11.11
CA GLU A 229 -10.54 -14.09 -11.45
C GLU A 229 -11.25 -12.85 -12.02
N LEU A 230 -11.29 -11.76 -11.26
CA LEU A 230 -11.85 -10.49 -11.72
C LEU A 230 -10.81 -9.60 -12.42
N GLY A 231 -9.53 -9.92 -12.24
CA GLY A 231 -8.46 -9.04 -12.69
C GLY A 231 -8.45 -7.71 -11.93
N TYR A 232 -7.94 -6.66 -12.58
CA TYR A 232 -7.93 -5.32 -11.97
C TYR A 232 -9.35 -4.79 -11.85
N VAL A 233 -9.74 -4.39 -10.64
CA VAL A 233 -11.01 -3.73 -10.34
C VAL A 233 -10.79 -2.29 -9.88
N ASP A 234 -11.75 -1.39 -10.12
CA ASP A 234 -11.71 -0.03 -9.63
C ASP A 234 -11.95 0.06 -8.10
N ASP A 235 -11.72 1.23 -7.53
CA ASP A 235 -11.85 1.45 -6.08
C ASP A 235 -13.28 1.22 -5.56
N ASP A 236 -14.31 1.54 -6.33
CA ASP A 236 -15.71 1.34 -5.93
C ASP A 236 -16.07 -0.16 -5.90
N THR A 237 -15.63 -0.91 -6.90
CA THR A 237 -15.77 -2.38 -6.98
C THR A 237 -14.98 -3.05 -5.86
N LEU A 238 -13.73 -2.62 -5.60
CA LEU A 238 -12.92 -3.15 -4.50
C LEU A 238 -13.57 -2.92 -3.14
N ALA A 239 -14.13 -1.73 -2.91
CA ALA A 239 -14.87 -1.41 -1.69
C ALA A 239 -16.12 -2.31 -1.53
N ALA A 240 -16.83 -2.60 -2.62
CA ALA A 240 -17.98 -3.52 -2.60
C ALA A 240 -17.53 -4.95 -2.30
N LEU A 241 -16.40 -5.40 -2.87
CA LEU A 241 -15.84 -6.74 -2.57
C LEU A 241 -15.44 -6.88 -1.11
N TYR A 242 -14.75 -5.89 -0.52
CA TYR A 242 -14.42 -5.90 0.91
C TYR A 242 -15.68 -6.02 1.79
N ARG A 243 -16.77 -5.35 1.42
CA ARG A 243 -18.03 -5.39 2.18
C ARG A 243 -18.80 -6.69 2.01
N ALA A 244 -18.67 -7.32 0.84
CA ALA A 244 -19.39 -8.53 0.47
C ALA A 244 -18.67 -9.82 0.89
N CYS A 245 -17.33 -9.80 1.04
CA CYS A 245 -16.59 -11.02 1.32
C CYS A 245 -16.92 -11.60 2.71
N ALA A 246 -16.87 -12.92 2.80
CA ALA A 246 -16.92 -13.62 4.07
C ALA A 246 -15.66 -13.30 4.90
N VAL A 247 -14.49 -13.22 4.23
CA VAL A 247 -13.19 -12.89 4.84
C VAL A 247 -12.22 -12.42 3.78
N LEU A 248 -11.33 -11.46 4.13
CA LEU A 248 -10.10 -11.22 3.39
C LEU A 248 -9.03 -12.21 3.87
N ALA A 249 -8.41 -12.95 2.93
CA ALA A 249 -7.19 -13.72 3.19
C ALA A 249 -5.96 -12.94 2.71
N PHE A 250 -5.03 -12.66 3.62
CA PHE A 250 -3.79 -11.92 3.37
C PHE A 250 -2.55 -12.68 3.89
N PRO A 251 -2.20 -13.82 3.24
CA PRO A 251 -1.16 -14.73 3.72
C PRO A 251 0.26 -14.31 3.30
N SER A 252 0.51 -13.02 3.09
CA SER A 252 1.77 -12.48 2.59
C SER A 252 2.96 -12.87 3.48
N ARG A 253 4.06 -13.31 2.86
CA ARG A 253 5.33 -13.62 3.54
C ARG A 253 6.17 -12.37 3.79
N TYR A 254 5.98 -11.35 2.97
CA TYR A 254 6.71 -10.09 3.08
C TYR A 254 5.89 -8.90 2.59
N GLU A 255 5.80 -7.85 3.42
CA GLU A 255 5.13 -6.57 3.16
C GLU A 255 5.87 -5.42 3.82
N GLY A 256 5.80 -4.22 3.21
CA GLY A 256 6.26 -2.98 3.82
C GLY A 256 5.33 -2.46 4.90
N PHE A 257 3.99 -2.70 4.78
CA PHE A 257 3.00 -2.33 5.78
C PHE A 257 1.79 -3.27 5.83
N GLY A 258 1.13 -3.52 4.70
CA GLY A 258 -0.10 -4.33 4.66
C GLY A 258 -1.37 -3.49 4.52
N LEU A 259 -1.33 -2.46 3.66
CA LEU A 259 -2.46 -1.57 3.42
C LEU A 259 -3.80 -2.30 3.13
N PRO A 260 -3.85 -3.42 2.34
CA PRO A 260 -5.10 -4.15 2.12
C PRO A 260 -5.77 -4.68 3.39
N VAL A 261 -5.00 -4.97 4.45
CA VAL A 261 -5.54 -5.38 5.75
C VAL A 261 -6.38 -4.26 6.37
N LEU A 262 -5.83 -3.05 6.43
CA LEU A 262 -6.55 -1.88 6.95
C LEU A 262 -7.71 -1.46 6.04
N GLU A 263 -7.55 -1.57 4.72
CA GLU A 263 -8.64 -1.31 3.78
C GLU A 263 -9.83 -2.23 4.04
N ALA A 264 -9.60 -3.55 4.12
CA ALA A 264 -10.63 -4.52 4.43
C ALA A 264 -11.32 -4.23 5.77
N MET A 265 -10.54 -3.94 6.81
CA MET A 265 -11.03 -3.56 8.13
C MET A 265 -11.89 -2.30 8.08
N SER A 266 -11.52 -1.29 7.30
CA SER A 266 -12.27 -0.03 7.17
C SER A 266 -13.65 -0.23 6.54
N TYR A 267 -13.78 -1.22 5.67
CA TYR A 267 -15.05 -1.63 5.07
C TYR A 267 -15.79 -2.71 5.87
N GLY A 268 -15.23 -3.14 6.99
CA GLY A 268 -15.84 -4.11 7.90
C GLY A 268 -15.72 -5.56 7.45
N ALA A 269 -14.75 -5.92 6.62
CA ALA A 269 -14.40 -7.31 6.35
C ALA A 269 -13.66 -7.93 7.54
N PRO A 270 -13.94 -9.19 7.92
CA PRO A 270 -13.05 -9.96 8.77
C PRO A 270 -11.74 -10.19 8.01
N VAL A 271 -10.61 -10.24 8.72
CA VAL A 271 -9.29 -10.43 8.11
C VAL A 271 -8.58 -11.63 8.73
N ILE A 272 -8.09 -12.52 7.88
CA ILE A 272 -7.07 -13.51 8.22
C ILE A 272 -5.78 -13.06 7.56
N ALA A 273 -4.71 -12.93 8.33
CA ALA A 273 -3.43 -12.41 7.83
C ALA A 273 -2.27 -13.27 8.32
N SER A 274 -1.15 -13.23 7.61
CA SER A 274 0.07 -13.84 8.12
C SER A 274 0.63 -13.04 9.30
N SER A 275 1.35 -13.73 10.20
CA SER A 275 2.10 -13.10 11.28
C SER A 275 3.47 -12.57 10.85
N ALA A 276 3.73 -12.47 9.53
CA ALA A 276 5.03 -12.12 8.97
C ALA A 276 5.23 -10.62 8.76
N ALA A 277 6.49 -10.20 8.79
CA ALA A 277 6.94 -8.86 8.41
C ALA A 277 6.20 -7.73 9.15
N SER A 278 5.72 -6.73 8.40
CA SER A 278 4.97 -5.59 8.95
C SER A 278 3.48 -5.85 9.14
N VAL A 279 2.94 -6.99 8.68
CA VAL A 279 1.49 -7.26 8.69
C VAL A 279 0.86 -7.12 10.07
N PRO A 280 1.49 -7.58 11.18
CA PRO A 280 0.98 -7.34 12.53
C PRO A 280 0.95 -5.86 12.93
N GLU A 281 1.81 -5.00 12.36
CA GLU A 281 1.78 -3.57 12.62
C GLU A 281 0.52 -2.92 12.04
N ALA A 282 0.02 -3.41 10.90
CA ALA A 282 -1.24 -2.98 10.33
C ALA A 282 -2.44 -3.58 11.08
N GLY A 283 -2.49 -4.89 11.24
CA GLY A 283 -3.66 -5.60 11.75
C GLY A 283 -3.87 -5.51 13.25
N GLY A 284 -2.80 -5.35 14.07
CA GLY A 284 -2.88 -5.32 15.53
C GLY A 284 -3.55 -6.59 16.08
N ASP A 285 -4.48 -6.42 17.00
CA ASP A 285 -5.32 -7.49 17.59
C ASP A 285 -6.63 -7.74 16.81
N ALA A 286 -6.81 -7.08 15.68
CA ALA A 286 -8.05 -7.09 14.90
C ALA A 286 -8.06 -8.09 13.73
N ALA A 287 -6.99 -8.84 13.51
CA ALA A 287 -6.89 -9.92 12.53
C ALA A 287 -6.74 -11.28 13.19
N ALA A 288 -7.21 -12.34 12.50
CA ALA A 288 -6.83 -13.72 12.83
C ALA A 288 -5.48 -14.01 12.18
N TYR A 289 -4.46 -14.32 12.98
CA TYR A 289 -3.11 -14.56 12.46
C TYR A 289 -2.81 -16.03 12.25
N VAL A 290 -2.09 -16.30 11.15
CA VAL A 290 -1.56 -17.61 10.82
C VAL A 290 -0.06 -17.53 10.51
N PRO A 291 0.74 -18.57 10.73
CA PRO A 291 2.14 -18.61 10.30
C PRO A 291 2.25 -18.45 8.78
N PRO A 292 3.27 -17.74 8.27
CA PRO A 292 3.49 -17.60 6.83
C PRO A 292 3.78 -18.97 6.20
N GLY A 293 3.12 -19.28 5.08
CA GLY A 293 3.28 -20.56 4.38
C GLY A 293 2.51 -21.74 4.96
N ASP A 294 1.79 -21.58 6.06
CA ASP A 294 1.01 -22.64 6.68
C ASP A 294 -0.42 -22.69 6.10
N ALA A 295 -0.60 -23.53 5.08
CA ALA A 295 -1.89 -23.71 4.41
C ALA A 295 -2.95 -24.37 5.33
N ALA A 296 -2.53 -25.26 6.25
CA ALA A 296 -3.45 -25.92 7.15
C ALA A 296 -4.00 -24.95 8.20
N ALA A 297 -3.13 -24.11 8.80
CA ALA A 297 -3.57 -23.05 9.70
C ALA A 297 -4.47 -22.03 9.00
N LEU A 298 -4.15 -21.65 7.74
CA LEU A 298 -4.98 -20.76 6.95
C LEU A 298 -6.36 -21.37 6.65
N ALA A 299 -6.42 -22.64 6.27
CA ALA A 299 -7.67 -23.36 6.03
C ALA A 299 -8.55 -23.42 7.31
N ALA A 300 -7.95 -23.77 8.44
CA ALA A 300 -8.64 -23.81 9.74
C ALA A 300 -9.17 -22.41 10.13
N ALA A 301 -8.40 -21.34 9.91
CA ALA A 301 -8.84 -19.98 10.17
C ALA A 301 -10.00 -19.56 9.24
N ILE A 302 -9.96 -19.93 7.95
CA ILE A 302 -11.03 -19.67 6.98
C ILE A 302 -12.31 -20.42 7.44
N ALA A 303 -12.23 -21.71 7.76
CA ALA A 303 -13.36 -22.49 8.23
C ALA A 303 -13.98 -21.89 9.50
N ARG A 304 -13.13 -21.46 10.47
CA ARG A 304 -13.61 -20.83 11.69
C ARG A 304 -14.33 -19.51 11.42
N VAL A 305 -13.74 -18.60 10.62
CA VAL A 305 -14.35 -17.29 10.34
C VAL A 305 -15.66 -17.44 9.56
N THR A 306 -15.75 -18.41 8.65
CA THR A 306 -16.95 -18.65 7.85
C THR A 306 -18.03 -19.44 8.58
N GLY A 307 -17.66 -20.27 9.56
CA GLY A 307 -18.58 -21.10 10.34
C GLY A 307 -19.05 -20.48 11.66
N ASP A 308 -18.30 -19.50 12.20
CA ASP A 308 -18.61 -18.85 13.48
C ASP A 308 -18.94 -17.36 13.26
N SER A 309 -20.24 -17.04 13.20
CA SER A 309 -20.71 -15.68 12.95
C SER A 309 -20.38 -14.72 14.09
N ALA A 310 -20.30 -15.19 15.34
CA ALA A 310 -19.94 -14.38 16.51
C ALA A 310 -18.45 -13.99 16.43
N TYR A 311 -17.58 -14.95 16.10
CA TYR A 311 -16.16 -14.69 15.91
C TYR A 311 -15.91 -13.74 14.73
N ALA A 312 -16.56 -13.96 13.59
CA ALA A 312 -16.50 -13.05 12.45
C ALA A 312 -17.00 -11.64 12.80
N GLY A 313 -18.08 -11.55 13.59
CA GLY A 313 -18.64 -10.29 14.09
C GLY A 313 -17.66 -9.53 14.96
N GLU A 314 -16.93 -10.21 15.84
CA GLU A 314 -15.90 -9.60 16.69
C GLU A 314 -14.69 -9.11 15.88
N LEU A 315 -14.22 -9.87 14.87
CA LEU A 315 -13.18 -9.43 13.96
C LEU A 315 -13.59 -8.16 13.19
N ARG A 316 -14.84 -8.10 12.71
CA ARG A 316 -15.39 -6.90 12.04
C ARG A 316 -15.40 -5.69 12.97
N ARG A 317 -15.83 -5.87 14.20
CA ARG A 317 -15.89 -4.80 15.22
C ARG A 317 -14.50 -4.26 15.53
N ARG A 318 -13.54 -5.13 15.87
CA ARG A 318 -12.15 -4.76 16.14
C ARG A 318 -11.50 -4.13 14.92
N GLY A 319 -11.73 -4.69 13.72
CA GLY A 319 -11.18 -4.17 12.46
C GLY A 319 -11.57 -2.73 12.20
N ARG A 320 -12.84 -2.36 12.40
CA ARG A 320 -13.29 -0.97 12.23
C ARG A 320 -12.61 -0.02 13.22
N ILE A 321 -12.47 -0.42 14.49
CA ILE A 321 -11.76 0.38 15.50
C ILE A 321 -10.30 0.54 15.10
N ARG A 322 -9.65 -0.55 14.67
CA ARG A 322 -8.26 -0.53 14.24
C ARG A 322 -8.04 0.40 13.06
N ALA A 323 -8.84 0.28 11.99
CA ALA A 323 -8.72 1.11 10.79
C ALA A 323 -8.93 2.60 11.09
N ALA A 324 -9.85 2.95 11.99
CA ALA A 324 -10.09 4.33 12.39
C ALA A 324 -8.88 5.00 13.06
N ALA A 325 -7.94 4.23 13.60
CA ALA A 325 -6.70 4.74 14.19
C ALA A 325 -5.63 5.13 13.15
N PHE A 326 -5.88 4.88 11.85
CA PHE A 326 -4.95 5.16 10.75
C PHE A 326 -5.52 6.15 9.72
N PRO A 327 -5.86 7.39 10.10
CA PRO A 327 -6.30 8.38 9.11
C PRO A 327 -5.12 8.89 8.26
N TRP A 328 -5.36 9.14 6.97
CA TRP A 328 -4.36 9.75 6.07
C TRP A 328 -3.86 11.11 6.57
N GLU A 329 -4.67 11.82 7.32
CA GLU A 329 -4.33 13.10 7.95
C GLU A 329 -3.14 12.97 8.89
N ARG A 330 -3.04 11.85 9.64
CA ARG A 330 -1.89 11.55 10.51
C ARG A 330 -0.63 11.28 9.69
N THR A 331 -0.72 10.44 8.66
CA THR A 331 0.39 10.14 7.75
C THR A 331 0.91 11.42 7.10
N ALA A 332 0.02 12.23 6.52
CA ALA A 332 0.38 13.47 5.84
C ALA A 332 0.99 14.52 6.79
N SER A 333 0.46 14.65 8.02
CA SER A 333 1.00 15.58 9.01
C SER A 333 2.41 15.17 9.43
N ARG A 334 2.62 13.89 9.79
CA ARG A 334 3.94 13.37 10.20
C ARG A 334 4.97 13.45 9.05
N THR A 335 4.55 13.19 7.82
CA THR A 335 5.41 13.38 6.64
C THR A 335 5.86 14.85 6.51
N LEU A 336 4.92 15.79 6.69
CA LEU A 336 5.25 17.21 6.65
C LEU A 336 6.15 17.64 7.80
N ASP A 337 6.00 17.06 8.99
CA ASP A 337 6.85 17.37 10.14
C ASP A 337 8.31 16.88 9.91
N VAL A 338 8.51 15.72 9.27
CA VAL A 338 9.86 15.28 8.85
C VAL A 338 10.45 16.27 7.84
N ILE A 339 9.68 16.72 6.86
CA ILE A 339 10.14 17.70 5.86
C ILE A 339 10.48 19.03 6.53
N ALA A 340 9.67 19.51 7.45
CA ALA A 340 9.92 20.74 8.20
C ALA A 340 11.20 20.66 9.03
N GLY A 341 11.48 19.51 9.65
CA GLY A 341 12.69 19.25 10.40
C GLY A 341 14.00 19.28 9.58
N LEU A 342 13.91 19.25 8.23
CA LEU A 342 15.08 19.42 7.37
C LEU A 342 15.54 20.88 7.31
N LEU A 343 14.66 21.84 7.62
CA LEU A 343 14.87 23.29 7.42
C LEU A 343 15.26 24.01 8.73
N GLY A 344 15.15 23.35 9.85
CA GLY A 344 15.58 23.79 11.18
C GLY A 344 16.70 22.91 11.65
#